data_505b9ffa59705b20b8571bc4e5184529
#
_entry.id   505b9ffa59705b20b8571bc4e5184529
#
_cell.length_a   1.000
_cell.length_b   1.000
_cell.length_c   1.000
_cell.angle_alpha   90.00
_cell.angle_beta   90.00
_cell.angle_gamma   90.00
#
_symmetry.space_group_name_H-M   'P 1'
#
loop_
_entity.id
_entity.type
_entity.pdbx_description
1 polymer ?
#
loop_
_entity_poly.entity_id
_entity_poly.type
_entity_poly.pdbx_seq_one_letter_code
_entity_poly.pdbx_strand_id
1 'polypeptide(L)'
;IFERFREANARIQVRFLDRDDHPDLTAALTINGGQRVPVVVFLSEDDHLCGIFGDRTLAKYRTMATDIDPDLASLADQRPLIEQATDEWLNEFERMQLMMRTSGRLRQLHGD
;
A
#
# COMPACT_ATOMS: atom_id res chain seq x y z
N ILE A 1 -5.97 -9.77 2.58
CA ILE A 1 -6.44 -8.37 2.58
C ILE A 1 -6.75 -7.90 1.16
N PHE A 2 -5.79 -7.98 0.24
CA PHE A 2 -5.96 -7.43 -1.12
C PHE A 2 -7.01 -8.16 -1.93
N GLU A 3 -7.10 -9.47 -1.78
CA GLU A 3 -8.13 -10.27 -2.45
C GLU A 3 -9.53 -9.84 -2.03
N ARG A 4 -9.70 -9.51 -0.75
CA ARG A 4 -10.98 -9.00 -0.23
C ARG A 4 -11.32 -7.63 -0.77
N PHE A 5 -10.34 -6.78 -1.00
CA PHE A 5 -10.56 -5.47 -1.64
C PHE A 5 -11.09 -5.65 -3.06
N ARG A 6 -10.49 -6.58 -3.81
CA ARG A 6 -10.95 -6.91 -5.16
C ARG A 6 -12.39 -7.43 -5.15
N GLU A 7 -12.72 -8.32 -4.23
CA GLU A 7 -14.06 -8.88 -4.09
C GLU A 7 -15.09 -7.82 -3.72
N ALA A 8 -14.71 -6.87 -2.87
CA ALA A 8 -15.59 -5.80 -2.42
C ALA A 8 -15.86 -4.75 -3.50
N ASN A 9 -14.94 -4.56 -4.45
CA ASN A 9 -15.07 -3.56 -5.49
C ASN A 9 -14.50 -4.06 -6.81
N ALA A 10 -15.37 -4.35 -7.77
CA ALA A 10 -15.02 -4.88 -9.08
C ALA A 10 -14.16 -3.92 -9.94
N ARG A 11 -14.10 -2.64 -9.59
CA ARG A 11 -13.25 -1.65 -10.27
C ARG A 11 -11.78 -1.75 -9.85
N ILE A 12 -11.50 -2.45 -8.75
CA ILE A 12 -10.14 -2.71 -8.29
C ILE A 12 -9.67 -4.00 -8.93
N GLN A 13 -8.61 -3.90 -9.74
CA GLN A 13 -7.94 -5.07 -10.30
C GLN A 13 -6.67 -5.33 -9.52
N VAL A 14 -6.52 -6.54 -9.00
CA VAL A 14 -5.35 -6.94 -8.23
C VAL A 14 -4.61 -8.03 -8.98
N ARG A 15 -3.29 -7.85 -9.16
CA ARG A 15 -2.40 -8.85 -9.74
C ARG A 15 -1.29 -9.15 -8.75
N PHE A 16 -1.05 -10.42 -8.51
CA PHE A 16 0.03 -10.89 -7.65
C PHE A 16 1.19 -11.33 -8.52
N LEU A 17 2.38 -10.81 -8.22
CA LEU A 17 3.61 -11.16 -8.91
C LEU A 17 4.58 -11.78 -7.92
N ASP A 18 5.19 -12.91 -8.32
CA ASP A 18 6.26 -13.52 -7.55
C ASP A 18 7.55 -12.76 -7.82
N ARG A 19 8.22 -12.33 -6.75
CA ARG A 19 9.48 -11.58 -6.85
C ARG A 19 10.60 -12.36 -7.54
N ASP A 20 10.58 -13.68 -7.41
CA ASP A 20 11.62 -14.55 -7.99
C ASP A 20 11.46 -14.69 -9.50
N ASP A 21 10.24 -14.50 -10.02
CA ASP A 21 9.94 -14.54 -11.45
C ASP A 21 10.19 -13.20 -12.15
N HIS A 22 10.40 -12.11 -11.37
CA HIS A 22 10.57 -10.75 -11.89
C HIS A 22 11.75 -10.05 -11.22
N PRO A 23 13.00 -10.52 -11.44
CA PRO A 23 14.16 -10.00 -10.73
C PRO A 23 14.46 -8.52 -11.01
N ASP A 24 14.20 -8.05 -12.22
CA ASP A 24 14.36 -6.65 -12.60
C ASP A 24 13.39 -5.74 -11.83
N LEU A 25 12.14 -6.14 -11.75
CA LEU A 25 11.11 -5.43 -10.99
C LEU A 25 11.43 -5.45 -9.48
N THR A 26 11.84 -6.60 -8.98
CA THR A 26 12.25 -6.75 -7.58
C THR A 26 13.39 -5.81 -7.22
N ALA A 27 14.39 -5.69 -8.09
CA ALA A 27 15.52 -4.78 -7.88
C ALA A 27 15.09 -3.31 -7.92
N ALA A 28 14.12 -2.96 -8.77
CA ALA A 28 13.60 -1.60 -8.88
C ALA A 28 12.73 -1.19 -7.69
N LEU A 29 12.14 -2.14 -6.98
CA LEU A 29 11.20 -1.89 -5.88
C LEU A 29 11.79 -2.18 -4.49
N THR A 30 13.10 -2.04 -4.33
CA THR A 30 13.73 -2.18 -3.01
C THR A 30 13.32 -1.03 -2.09
N ILE A 31 13.18 -1.34 -0.80
CA ILE A 31 12.88 -0.37 0.23
C ILE A 31 13.99 -0.43 1.28
N ASN A 32 14.60 0.70 1.55
CA ASN A 32 15.73 0.81 2.47
C ASN A 32 16.83 -0.24 2.14
N GLY A 33 17.14 -0.40 0.86
CA GLY A 33 18.17 -1.31 0.38
C GLY A 33 17.82 -2.79 0.42
N GLY A 34 16.60 -3.14 0.78
CA GLY A 34 16.15 -4.53 0.92
C GLY A 34 14.97 -4.87 0.02
N GLN A 35 14.86 -6.16 -0.28
CA GLN A 35 13.69 -6.72 -0.95
C GLN A 35 12.62 -6.98 0.10
N ARG A 36 11.58 -6.14 0.13
CA ARG A 36 10.52 -6.20 1.12
C ARG A 36 9.24 -6.79 0.54
N VAL A 37 8.47 -7.43 1.40
CA VAL A 37 7.18 -8.02 1.06
C VAL A 37 6.18 -7.64 2.17
N PRO A 38 4.97 -7.19 1.84
CA PRO A 38 4.49 -6.89 0.50
C PRO A 38 4.98 -5.54 -0.03
N VAL A 39 5.09 -5.41 -1.33
CA VAL A 39 5.21 -4.11 -2.00
C VAL A 39 4.05 -4.00 -2.98
N VAL A 40 3.26 -2.94 -2.84
CA VAL A 40 2.09 -2.70 -3.68
C VAL A 40 2.34 -1.49 -4.56
N VAL A 41 2.20 -1.69 -5.86
CA VAL A 41 2.30 -0.62 -6.86
C VAL A 41 0.88 -0.28 -7.31
N PHE A 42 0.52 0.98 -7.19
CA PHE A 42 -0.78 1.48 -7.60
C PHE A 42 -0.66 2.13 -8.97
N LEU A 43 -1.47 1.66 -9.90
CA LEU A 43 -1.54 2.20 -11.26
C LEU A 43 -2.93 2.75 -11.53
N SER A 44 -2.99 3.80 -12.34
CA SER A 44 -4.24 4.30 -12.87
C SER A 44 -4.80 3.34 -13.94
N GLU A 45 -6.01 3.58 -14.40
CA GLU A 45 -6.66 2.79 -15.45
C GLU A 45 -5.90 2.78 -16.77
N ASP A 46 -5.06 3.80 -17.01
CA ASP A 46 -4.22 3.92 -18.20
C ASP A 46 -2.73 3.66 -17.87
N ASP A 47 -2.47 2.87 -16.83
CA ASP A 47 -1.16 2.33 -16.45
C ASP A 47 -0.12 3.37 -16.02
N HIS A 48 -0.55 4.53 -15.55
CA HIS A 48 0.36 5.50 -14.95
C HIS A 48 0.59 5.17 -13.47
N LEU A 49 1.83 5.30 -13.04
CA LEU A 49 2.19 5.08 -11.64
C LEU A 49 1.53 6.15 -10.75
N CYS A 50 0.77 5.70 -9.77
CA CYS A 50 0.11 6.56 -8.78
C CYS A 50 0.81 6.54 -7.43
N GLY A 51 1.38 5.42 -7.04
CA GLY A 51 2.09 5.31 -5.79
C GLY A 51 2.64 3.92 -5.54
N ILE A 52 3.56 3.86 -4.60
CA ILE A 52 4.14 2.61 -4.11
C ILE A 52 4.00 2.63 -2.60
N PHE A 53 3.44 1.56 -2.05
CA PHE A 53 3.29 1.40 -0.63
C PHE A 53 3.67 -0.02 -0.26
N GLY A 54 4.46 -0.18 0.78
CA GLY A 54 4.85 -1.53 1.09
C GLY A 54 5.69 -1.70 2.33
N ASP A 55 6.16 -2.92 2.50
CA ASP A 55 6.82 -3.45 3.66
C ASP A 55 5.80 -3.54 4.83
N ARG A 56 6.24 -3.29 6.04
CA ARG A 56 5.38 -3.37 7.22
C ARG A 56 4.52 -2.12 7.37
N THR A 57 3.37 -2.27 8.01
CA THR A 57 2.53 -1.14 8.36
C THR A 57 3.18 -0.29 9.45
N LEU A 58 2.74 0.95 9.56
CA LEU A 58 3.18 1.85 10.63
C LEU A 58 2.88 1.24 12.01
N ALA A 59 1.72 0.60 12.15
CA ALA A 59 1.34 -0.07 13.40
C ALA A 59 2.37 -1.12 13.82
N LYS A 60 2.85 -1.91 12.86
CA LYS A 60 3.87 -2.93 13.12
C LYS A 60 5.20 -2.29 13.51
N TYR A 61 5.59 -1.22 12.82
CA TYR A 61 6.83 -0.49 13.16
C TYR A 61 6.77 0.13 14.55
N ARG A 62 5.62 0.67 14.95
CA ARG A 62 5.44 1.19 16.31
C ARG A 62 5.65 0.10 17.36
N THR A 63 5.09 -1.08 17.14
CA THR A 63 5.29 -2.22 18.03
C THR A 63 6.76 -2.64 18.12
N MET A 64 7.42 -2.74 16.97
CA MET A 64 8.84 -3.10 16.91
C MET A 64 9.72 -2.05 17.58
N ALA A 65 9.42 -0.77 17.40
CA ALA A 65 10.16 0.32 18.04
C ALA A 65 10.02 0.27 19.56
N THR A 66 8.84 -0.04 20.07
CA THR A 66 8.59 -0.20 21.52
C THR A 66 9.41 -1.35 22.10
N ASP A 67 9.61 -2.44 21.34
CA ASP A 67 10.42 -3.57 21.78
C ASP A 67 11.90 -3.21 21.90
N ILE A 68 12.37 -2.29 21.07
CA ILE A 68 13.77 -1.82 21.10
C ILE A 68 13.95 -0.74 22.16
N ASP A 69 13.01 0.19 22.26
CA ASP A 69 13.04 1.31 23.18
C ASP A 69 11.68 1.47 23.88
N PRO A 70 11.58 1.00 25.15
CA PRO A 70 10.32 1.08 25.90
C PRO A 70 9.78 2.50 26.10
N ASP A 71 10.62 3.54 25.97
CA ASP A 71 10.16 4.92 26.06
C ASP A 71 9.23 5.31 24.90
N LEU A 72 9.23 4.51 23.83
CA LEU A 72 8.34 4.70 22.67
C LEU A 72 6.99 4.00 22.84
N ALA A 73 6.70 3.41 23.99
CA ALA A 73 5.44 2.68 24.23
C ALA A 73 4.18 3.53 24.00
N SER A 74 4.29 4.85 24.19
CA SER A 74 3.18 5.79 23.95
C SER A 74 2.74 5.85 22.48
N LEU A 75 3.57 5.40 21.56
CA LEU A 75 3.23 5.35 20.13
C LEU A 75 2.31 4.18 19.79
N ALA A 76 2.30 3.14 20.64
CA ALA A 76 1.52 1.93 20.36
C ALA A 76 0.02 2.16 20.55
N ASP A 77 -0.76 1.65 19.62
CA ASP A 77 -2.22 1.60 19.72
C ASP A 77 -2.60 0.24 20.34
N GLN A 78 -3.63 0.22 21.18
CA GLN A 78 -4.09 -0.97 21.86
C GLN A 78 -4.97 -1.88 20.99
N ARG A 79 -5.42 -1.40 19.85
CA ARG A 79 -6.23 -2.22 18.94
C ARG A 79 -5.42 -3.36 18.34
N PRO A 80 -6.07 -4.48 17.95
CA PRO A 80 -5.38 -5.57 17.25
C PRO A 80 -4.63 -5.07 16.00
N LEU A 81 -3.42 -5.61 15.77
CA LEU A 81 -2.59 -5.20 14.63
C LEU A 81 -3.29 -5.40 13.30
N ILE A 82 -4.13 -6.44 13.17
CA ILE A 82 -4.87 -6.68 11.91
C ILE A 82 -5.88 -5.55 11.61
N GLU A 83 -6.51 -4.99 12.63
CA GLU A 83 -7.42 -3.86 12.44
C GLU A 83 -6.66 -2.61 12.02
N GLN A 84 -5.55 -2.34 12.67
CA GLN A 84 -4.70 -1.20 12.33
C GLN A 84 -4.13 -1.32 10.92
N ALA A 85 -3.67 -2.52 10.53
CA ALA A 85 -3.15 -2.78 9.19
C ALA A 85 -4.24 -2.59 8.13
N THR A 86 -5.45 -3.07 8.41
CA THR A 86 -6.59 -2.91 7.50
C THR A 86 -6.91 -1.44 7.28
N ASP A 87 -6.94 -0.65 8.35
CA ASP A 87 -7.20 0.79 8.26
C ASP A 87 -6.13 1.52 7.45
N GLU A 88 -4.86 1.18 7.63
CA GLU A 88 -3.76 1.78 6.86
C GLU A 88 -3.90 1.47 5.36
N TRP A 89 -4.20 0.23 5.01
CA TRP A 89 -4.37 -0.17 3.62
C TRP A 89 -5.61 0.47 3.00
N LEU A 90 -6.72 0.54 3.73
CA LEU A 90 -7.92 1.23 3.27
C LEU A 90 -7.63 2.71 3.00
N ASN A 91 -6.88 3.37 3.87
CA ASN A 91 -6.48 4.75 3.69
C ASN A 91 -5.63 4.94 2.43
N GLU A 92 -4.72 4.01 2.13
CA GLU A 92 -3.91 4.08 0.91
C GLU A 92 -4.76 3.87 -0.34
N PHE A 93 -5.70 2.93 -0.32
CA PHE A 93 -6.63 2.75 -1.44
C PHE A 93 -7.51 4.00 -1.65
N GLU A 94 -8.03 4.57 -0.58
CA GLU A 94 -8.80 5.82 -0.64
C GLU A 94 -7.96 6.96 -1.21
N ARG A 95 -6.72 7.11 -0.74
CA ARG A 95 -5.81 8.13 -1.24
C ARG A 95 -5.63 8.01 -2.76
N MET A 96 -5.37 6.80 -3.25
CA MET A 96 -5.19 6.56 -4.68
C MET A 96 -6.46 6.86 -5.47
N GLN A 97 -7.61 6.43 -4.95
CA GLN A 97 -8.90 6.68 -5.58
C GLN A 97 -9.20 8.18 -5.68
N LEU A 98 -8.97 8.92 -4.61
CA LEU A 98 -9.20 10.36 -4.59
C LEU A 98 -8.17 11.12 -5.45
N MET A 99 -6.94 10.66 -5.49
CA MET A 99 -5.92 11.19 -6.40
C MET A 99 -6.40 11.10 -7.85
N MET A 100 -6.89 9.94 -8.26
CA MET A 100 -7.39 9.74 -9.62
C MET A 100 -8.68 10.53 -9.88
N ARG A 101 -9.58 10.56 -8.92
CA ARG A 101 -10.86 11.30 -9.06
C ARG A 101 -10.65 12.79 -9.22
N THR A 102 -9.63 13.35 -8.57
CA THR A 102 -9.30 14.77 -8.64
C THR A 102 -8.25 15.11 -9.72
N SER A 103 -7.77 14.11 -10.44
CA SER A 103 -6.76 14.30 -11.49
C SER A 103 -7.30 15.12 -12.64
N GLY A 104 -6.68 16.26 -12.93
CA GLY A 104 -7.04 17.07 -14.09
C GLY A 104 -6.86 16.30 -15.38
N ARG A 105 -5.80 15.50 -15.49
CA ARG A 105 -5.50 14.67 -16.66
C ARG A 105 -6.62 13.64 -16.93
N LEU A 106 -7.03 12.90 -15.90
CA LEU A 106 -8.05 11.87 -16.05
C LEU A 106 -9.43 12.47 -16.28
N ARG A 107 -9.75 13.57 -15.61
CA ARG A 107 -11.01 14.27 -15.82
C ARG A 107 -11.13 14.80 -17.25
N GLN A 108 -10.04 15.35 -17.77
CA GLN A 108 -9.99 15.80 -19.17
C GLN A 108 -10.14 14.61 -20.13
N LEU A 109 -9.47 13.49 -19.85
CA LEU A 109 -9.56 12.27 -20.68
C LEU A 109 -11.00 11.77 -20.79
N HIS A 110 -11.77 11.83 -19.70
CA HIS A 110 -13.15 11.37 -19.64
C HIS A 110 -14.18 12.46 -19.95
N GLY A 111 -13.76 13.68 -20.20
CA GLY A 111 -14.66 14.78 -20.53
C GLY A 111 -15.43 15.34 -19.33
N ASP A 112 -14.93 15.13 -18.14
CA ASP A 112 -15.53 15.65 -16.91
C ASP A 112 -14.56 16.50 -16.07
#